data_25bc3a246baf02f85ad9401c5a560281
#
_entry.id   25bc3a246baf02f85ad9401c5a560281
#
_cell.length_a   1.000
_cell.length_b   1.000
_cell.length_c   1.000
_cell.angle_alpha   90.00
_cell.angle_beta   90.00
_cell.angle_gamma   90.00
#
_symmetry.space_group_name_H-M   'P 1'
#
loop_
_entity.id
_entity.type
_entity.pdbx_description
1 polymer ?
#
loop_
_entity_poly.entity_id
_entity_poly.type
_entity_poly.pdbx_seq_one_letter_code
_entity_poly.pdbx_strand_id
1 'polypeptide(L)'
;MALYDMELKRVIKKINSLNVRNVGLQFPEGLKMQAVALAREIEKQTEATVIVSADPCFGACDVSDRKMNGIVDFIVHYGHTPLPLRYRIPTMFIEAKANVKIKDYLEEALEQLKDYSKIAIATTAQHLHLLDEIVDFLEDNGKEVVIGSSRSTRKGQVLGCNFASVKNLGADVYLFIGSGNFHPLGIYLFTKAPVLAIDPYSGDIREMSAYADRILRIRFARIVKAREVTKWGIIVSSKEGQYRMKLAKEIKKLLEDEGMEAYILLMDHVNPDVLLPYMELEGFVVTACPRIAIDDSQMYKKPVITPKELEIVLNKREWEKYQLDEILFEDRYYQ
;
A
#
# COMPACT_ATOMS: atom_id res chain seq x y z
N MET A 1 6.00 0.35 27.38
CA MET A 1 5.86 -0.82 26.48
C MET A 1 6.41 -0.45 25.12
N ALA A 2 6.94 -1.43 24.37
CA ALA A 2 7.33 -1.18 22.97
C ALA A 2 6.06 -0.86 22.16
N LEU A 3 6.18 0.08 21.21
CA LEU A 3 5.05 0.52 20.38
C LEU A 3 4.52 -0.60 19.47
N TYR A 4 5.40 -1.54 19.10
CA TYR A 4 5.07 -2.66 18.22
C TYR A 4 5.57 -3.98 18.79
N ASP A 5 4.77 -5.06 18.62
CA ASP A 5 5.20 -6.42 18.89
C ASP A 5 5.97 -6.99 17.68
N MET A 6 7.27 -7.17 17.86
CA MET A 6 8.16 -7.71 16.83
C MET A 6 8.24 -9.25 16.84
N GLU A 7 7.47 -9.91 17.66
CA GLU A 7 7.38 -11.37 17.77
C GLU A 7 8.76 -12.08 17.87
N LEU A 8 9.74 -11.46 18.53
CA LEU A 8 11.14 -11.91 18.54
C LEU A 8 11.31 -13.38 18.93
N LYS A 9 10.57 -13.85 19.96
CA LYS A 9 10.62 -15.25 20.38
C LYS A 9 10.18 -16.22 19.27
N ARG A 10 9.16 -15.85 18.50
CA ARG A 10 8.66 -16.63 17.37
C ARG A 10 9.68 -16.67 16.24
N VAL A 11 10.33 -15.53 15.97
CA VAL A 11 11.41 -15.41 14.95
C VAL A 11 12.58 -16.30 15.31
N ILE A 12 13.12 -16.20 16.53
CA ILE A 12 14.23 -17.03 17.02
C ILE A 12 13.91 -18.53 16.94
N LYS A 13 12.72 -18.92 17.41
CA LYS A 13 12.26 -20.32 17.32
C LYS A 13 12.24 -20.81 15.86
N LYS A 14 11.80 -19.97 14.94
CA LYS A 14 11.75 -20.33 13.52
C LYS A 14 13.15 -20.46 12.91
N ILE A 15 14.05 -19.53 13.17
CA ILE A 15 15.46 -19.57 12.71
C ILE A 15 16.13 -20.85 13.19
N ASN A 16 16.04 -21.16 14.50
CA ASN A 16 16.64 -22.37 15.06
C ASN A 16 16.02 -23.65 14.46
N SER A 17 14.69 -23.66 14.19
CA SER A 17 14.04 -24.83 13.58
C SER A 17 14.45 -25.10 12.12
N LEU A 18 14.89 -24.07 11.42
CA LEU A 18 15.34 -24.17 10.02
C LEU A 18 16.85 -24.40 9.90
N ASN A 19 17.62 -24.22 11.00
CA ASN A 19 19.07 -24.33 11.05
C ASN A 19 19.77 -23.52 9.93
N VAL A 20 19.27 -22.30 9.67
CA VAL A 20 19.81 -21.40 8.66
C VAL A 20 21.01 -20.65 9.20
N ARG A 21 21.99 -20.33 8.33
CA ARG A 21 23.22 -19.63 8.69
C ARG A 21 23.16 -18.12 8.47
N ASN A 22 22.44 -17.69 7.45
CA ASN A 22 22.31 -16.28 7.09
C ASN A 22 20.84 -15.88 7.06
N VAL A 23 20.47 -14.88 7.87
CA VAL A 23 19.12 -14.39 7.99
C VAL A 23 19.04 -12.96 7.53
N GLY A 24 18.19 -12.67 6.55
CA GLY A 24 17.86 -11.32 6.11
C GLY A 24 16.78 -10.70 6.98
N LEU A 25 16.99 -9.48 7.46
CA LEU A 25 15.93 -8.69 8.07
C LEU A 25 15.54 -7.54 7.15
N GLN A 26 14.26 -7.36 6.90
CA GLN A 26 13.74 -6.24 6.13
C GLN A 26 12.62 -5.52 6.88
N PHE A 27 12.66 -4.17 6.86
CA PHE A 27 11.75 -3.31 7.59
C PHE A 27 11.23 -2.17 6.71
N PRO A 28 9.97 -1.74 6.88
CA PRO A 28 9.54 -0.44 6.40
C PRO A 28 10.24 0.67 7.17
N GLU A 29 10.31 1.88 6.60
CA GLU A 29 11.08 3.00 7.16
C GLU A 29 10.76 3.27 8.64
N GLY A 30 9.48 3.24 9.02
CA GLY A 30 9.05 3.50 10.40
C GLY A 30 9.51 2.46 11.44
N LEU A 31 9.98 1.29 11.02
CA LEU A 31 10.46 0.23 11.91
C LEU A 31 11.98 0.03 11.87
N LYS A 32 12.71 0.68 10.96
CA LYS A 32 14.17 0.50 10.80
C LYS A 32 14.98 0.80 12.05
N MET A 33 14.50 1.70 12.90
CA MET A 33 15.18 2.01 14.17
C MET A 33 15.35 0.80 15.09
N GLN A 34 14.53 -0.23 14.93
CA GLN A 34 14.59 -1.45 15.72
C GLN A 34 15.53 -2.51 15.14
N ALA A 35 15.98 -2.33 13.88
CA ALA A 35 16.70 -3.35 13.12
C ALA A 35 17.96 -3.85 13.82
N VAL A 36 18.81 -2.94 14.30
CA VAL A 36 20.10 -3.29 14.95
C VAL A 36 19.88 -4.01 16.28
N ALA A 37 18.90 -3.57 17.07
CA ALA A 37 18.58 -4.22 18.34
C ALA A 37 18.06 -5.65 18.12
N LEU A 38 17.18 -5.83 17.13
CA LEU A 38 16.65 -7.15 16.77
C LEU A 38 17.73 -8.06 16.19
N ALA A 39 18.61 -7.54 15.31
CA ALA A 39 19.72 -8.29 14.77
C ALA A 39 20.63 -8.83 15.88
N ARG A 40 21.03 -7.98 16.83
CA ARG A 40 21.84 -8.37 17.98
C ARG A 40 21.20 -9.47 18.82
N GLU A 41 19.91 -9.35 19.12
CA GLU A 41 19.19 -10.35 19.92
C GLU A 41 19.01 -11.69 19.18
N ILE A 42 18.85 -11.67 17.87
CA ILE A 42 18.78 -12.88 17.04
C ILE A 42 20.14 -13.57 17.03
N GLU A 43 21.24 -12.85 16.73
CA GLU A 43 22.61 -13.41 16.72
C GLU A 43 23.03 -13.96 18.09
N LYS A 44 22.58 -13.34 19.19
CA LYS A 44 22.87 -13.81 20.54
C LYS A 44 22.18 -15.15 20.87
N GLN A 45 21.04 -15.44 20.26
CA GLN A 45 20.19 -16.59 20.61
C GLN A 45 20.12 -17.64 19.49
N THR A 46 20.86 -17.44 18.41
CA THR A 46 20.95 -18.36 17.26
C THR A 46 22.39 -18.43 16.77
N GLU A 47 22.70 -19.42 15.94
CA GLU A 47 24.01 -19.52 15.24
C GLU A 47 24.02 -18.75 13.90
N ALA A 48 22.97 -17.98 13.62
CA ALA A 48 22.83 -17.28 12.34
C ALA A 48 23.53 -15.92 12.36
N THR A 49 24.13 -15.56 11.24
CA THR A 49 24.54 -14.17 10.94
C THR A 49 23.36 -13.39 10.39
N VAL A 50 23.14 -12.19 10.89
CA VAL A 50 22.00 -11.34 10.47
C VAL A 50 22.46 -10.26 9.50
N ILE A 51 21.82 -10.19 8.34
CA ILE A 51 22.02 -9.19 7.31
C ILE A 51 20.76 -8.30 7.21
N VAL A 52 20.90 -7.01 7.50
CA VAL A 52 19.78 -6.06 7.42
C VAL A 52 19.71 -5.45 6.03
N SER A 53 18.51 -5.52 5.39
CA SER A 53 18.24 -4.77 4.16
C SER A 53 18.12 -3.29 4.50
N ALA A 54 19.07 -2.48 4.05
CA ALA A 54 19.11 -1.04 4.30
C ALA A 54 18.31 -0.23 3.27
N ASP A 55 17.96 -0.81 2.13
CA ASP A 55 17.15 -0.17 1.10
C ASP A 55 15.75 0.21 1.62
N PRO A 56 15.09 1.22 1.04
CA PRO A 56 13.69 1.51 1.32
C PRO A 56 12.80 0.28 1.07
N CYS A 57 11.81 0.08 1.96
CA CYS A 57 10.82 -0.98 1.82
C CYS A 57 9.41 -0.39 1.94
N PHE A 58 8.63 -0.50 0.87
CA PHE A 58 7.31 0.14 0.75
C PHE A 58 6.13 -0.81 1.02
N GLY A 59 6.39 -2.11 1.18
CA GLY A 59 5.34 -3.09 1.38
C GLY A 59 5.79 -4.53 1.11
N ALA A 60 4.89 -5.49 1.28
CA ALA A 60 5.12 -6.88 0.88
C ALA A 60 5.28 -7.04 -0.66
N CYS A 61 4.98 -5.99 -1.42
CA CYS A 61 5.27 -5.90 -2.86
C CYS A 61 6.76 -5.64 -3.17
N ASP A 62 7.57 -5.38 -2.14
CA ASP A 62 8.98 -4.95 -2.22
C ASP A 62 9.88 -5.80 -1.32
N VAL A 63 9.67 -7.11 -1.29
CA VAL A 63 10.54 -8.02 -0.54
C VAL A 63 11.91 -8.08 -1.20
N SER A 64 12.97 -7.96 -0.39
CA SER A 64 14.37 -7.95 -0.87
C SER A 64 14.90 -9.32 -1.29
N ASP A 65 14.04 -10.30 -1.57
CA ASP A 65 14.41 -11.67 -1.90
C ASP A 65 15.28 -11.78 -3.16
N ARG A 66 15.09 -10.88 -4.14
CA ARG A 66 15.94 -10.83 -5.35
C ARG A 66 17.33 -10.29 -5.05
N LYS A 67 17.42 -9.23 -4.22
CA LYS A 67 18.67 -8.58 -3.86
C LYS A 67 19.50 -9.43 -2.89
N MET A 68 18.83 -10.18 -2.03
CA MET A 68 19.45 -11.06 -1.04
C MET A 68 19.68 -12.49 -1.52
N ASN A 69 19.28 -12.82 -2.76
CA ASN A 69 19.45 -14.16 -3.32
C ASN A 69 20.93 -14.55 -3.40
N GLY A 70 21.30 -15.72 -2.85
CA GLY A 70 22.66 -16.16 -2.70
C GLY A 70 23.45 -15.54 -1.55
N ILE A 71 22.85 -14.63 -0.77
CA ILE A 71 23.43 -13.98 0.40
C ILE A 71 22.81 -14.53 1.69
N VAL A 72 21.48 -14.70 1.73
CA VAL A 72 20.77 -15.21 2.89
C VAL A 72 19.94 -16.45 2.55
N ASP A 73 19.69 -17.27 3.57
CA ASP A 73 18.95 -18.52 3.46
C ASP A 73 17.46 -18.34 3.82
N PHE A 74 17.17 -17.29 4.58
CA PHE A 74 15.84 -17.00 5.12
C PHE A 74 15.65 -15.50 5.32
N ILE A 75 14.45 -14.98 5.06
CA ILE A 75 14.10 -13.57 5.29
C ILE A 75 13.03 -13.45 6.35
N VAL A 76 13.20 -12.51 7.28
CA VAL A 76 12.15 -12.02 8.17
C VAL A 76 11.76 -10.61 7.70
N HIS A 77 10.54 -10.50 7.19
CA HIS A 77 9.97 -9.28 6.65
C HIS A 77 8.96 -8.70 7.64
N TYR A 78 9.23 -7.52 8.15
CA TYR A 78 8.42 -6.86 9.19
C TYR A 78 7.41 -5.86 8.61
N GLY A 79 6.31 -5.65 9.33
CA GLY A 79 5.34 -4.58 9.09
C GLY A 79 4.30 -4.86 8.02
N HIS A 80 4.30 -6.05 7.40
CA HIS A 80 3.35 -6.36 6.33
C HIS A 80 2.83 -7.80 6.43
N THR A 81 1.67 -8.03 5.80
CA THR A 81 1.15 -9.38 5.51
C THR A 81 1.68 -9.88 4.17
N PRO A 82 1.83 -11.20 3.97
CA PRO A 82 2.27 -11.73 2.69
C PRO A 82 1.27 -11.40 1.57
N LEU A 83 1.79 -11.11 0.39
CA LEU A 83 1.02 -11.06 -0.85
C LEU A 83 1.06 -12.41 -1.56
N PRO A 84 0.12 -12.71 -2.45
CA PRO A 84 0.13 -13.93 -3.27
C PRO A 84 1.21 -13.81 -4.37
N LEU A 85 2.47 -13.73 -3.95
CA LEU A 85 3.64 -13.62 -4.80
C LEU A 85 4.55 -14.84 -4.59
N ARG A 86 5.37 -15.14 -5.59
CA ARG A 86 6.36 -16.19 -5.49
C ARG A 86 7.69 -15.62 -4.98
N TYR A 87 8.00 -15.89 -3.72
CA TYR A 87 9.27 -15.48 -3.11
C TYR A 87 10.38 -16.47 -3.45
N ARG A 88 11.57 -15.97 -3.79
CA ARG A 88 12.76 -16.80 -4.14
C ARG A 88 13.40 -17.39 -2.90
N ILE A 89 13.38 -16.65 -1.80
CA ILE A 89 13.92 -17.05 -0.50
C ILE A 89 12.74 -17.29 0.44
N PRO A 90 12.74 -18.38 1.24
CA PRO A 90 11.73 -18.59 2.27
C PRO A 90 11.60 -17.36 3.16
N THR A 91 10.42 -16.78 3.23
CA THR A 91 10.17 -15.49 3.90
C THR A 91 9.11 -15.65 4.99
N MET A 92 9.42 -15.18 6.19
CA MET A 92 8.50 -15.07 7.31
C MET A 92 8.03 -13.63 7.45
N PHE A 93 6.72 -13.42 7.44
CA PHE A 93 6.12 -12.11 7.62
C PHE A 93 5.71 -11.91 9.08
N ILE A 94 6.09 -10.76 9.64
CA ILE A 94 5.73 -10.28 10.98
C ILE A 94 4.93 -8.99 10.80
N GLU A 95 3.69 -8.99 11.25
CA GLU A 95 2.78 -7.85 11.07
C GLU A 95 3.20 -6.61 11.87
N ALA A 96 4.02 -6.79 12.90
CA ALA A 96 4.40 -5.75 13.85
C ALA A 96 3.14 -5.11 14.46
N LYS A 97 2.37 -5.90 15.20
CA LYS A 97 1.12 -5.48 15.85
C LYS A 97 1.35 -4.26 16.74
N ALA A 98 0.52 -3.25 16.56
CA ALA A 98 0.62 -2.02 17.34
C ALA A 98 0.04 -2.19 18.75
N ASN A 99 0.80 -1.80 19.77
CA ASN A 99 0.35 -1.76 21.16
C ASN A 99 -0.38 -0.43 21.42
N VAL A 100 -1.59 -0.29 20.91
CA VAL A 100 -2.43 0.90 21.05
C VAL A 100 -3.74 0.55 21.73
N LYS A 101 -4.34 1.53 22.43
CA LYS A 101 -5.69 1.44 22.99
C LYS A 101 -6.62 2.20 22.08
N ILE A 102 -7.69 1.55 21.61
CA ILE A 102 -8.59 2.13 20.63
C ILE A 102 -9.92 2.59 21.24
N LYS A 103 -10.29 2.07 22.42
CA LYS A 103 -11.62 2.24 23.01
C LYS A 103 -12.01 3.71 23.20
N ASP A 104 -11.13 4.53 23.77
CA ASP A 104 -11.43 5.95 24.02
C ASP A 104 -11.73 6.70 22.71
N TYR A 105 -11.03 6.36 21.64
CA TYR A 105 -11.26 6.96 20.31
C TYR A 105 -12.53 6.43 19.64
N LEU A 106 -12.93 5.18 19.92
CA LEU A 106 -14.20 4.64 19.45
C LEU A 106 -15.38 5.33 20.14
N GLU A 107 -15.28 5.63 21.43
CA GLU A 107 -16.28 6.39 22.18
C GLU A 107 -16.48 7.79 21.58
N GLU A 108 -15.40 8.49 21.24
CA GLU A 108 -15.46 9.79 20.57
C GLU A 108 -16.05 9.68 19.13
N ALA A 109 -15.68 8.63 18.41
CA ALA A 109 -16.16 8.40 17.03
C ALA A 109 -17.67 8.10 16.97
N LEU A 110 -18.27 7.55 18.03
CA LEU A 110 -19.71 7.20 18.07
C LEU A 110 -20.62 8.40 17.78
N GLU A 111 -20.26 9.60 18.25
CA GLU A 111 -21.06 10.81 17.97
C GLU A 111 -21.08 11.13 16.47
N GLN A 112 -19.96 10.91 15.76
CA GLN A 112 -19.87 11.08 14.29
C GLN A 112 -20.55 9.92 13.52
N LEU A 113 -20.72 8.78 14.18
CA LEU A 113 -21.34 7.59 13.60
C LEU A 113 -22.83 7.44 13.95
N LYS A 114 -23.42 8.39 14.69
CA LYS A 114 -24.79 8.26 15.22
C LYS A 114 -25.85 8.04 14.14
N ASP A 115 -25.73 8.73 13.01
CA ASP A 115 -26.71 8.71 11.91
C ASP A 115 -26.53 7.52 10.96
N TYR A 116 -25.51 6.70 11.17
CA TYR A 116 -25.21 5.51 10.35
C TYR A 116 -25.61 4.23 11.10
N SER A 117 -26.35 3.36 10.44
CA SER A 117 -26.78 2.07 11.02
C SER A 117 -25.81 0.95 10.72
N LYS A 118 -25.26 0.91 9.51
CA LYS A 118 -24.39 -0.15 9.03
C LYS A 118 -22.96 0.37 8.75
N ILE A 119 -22.00 -0.15 9.49
CA ILE A 119 -20.60 0.30 9.46
C ILE A 119 -19.70 -0.79 8.87
N ALA A 120 -18.95 -0.46 7.82
CA ALA A 120 -17.87 -1.33 7.35
C ALA A 120 -16.55 -0.97 8.03
N ILE A 121 -15.82 -1.95 8.55
CA ILE A 121 -14.51 -1.72 9.17
C ILE A 121 -13.39 -2.12 8.19
N ALA A 122 -12.38 -1.26 8.09
CA ALA A 122 -11.14 -1.52 7.37
C ALA A 122 -9.93 -1.03 8.13
N THR A 123 -8.78 -1.73 8.00
CA THR A 123 -7.56 -1.38 8.70
C THR A 123 -6.31 -1.85 7.94
N THR A 124 -5.13 -1.59 8.51
CA THR A 124 -3.84 -2.10 8.03
C THR A 124 -3.36 -3.30 8.85
N ALA A 125 -2.29 -3.97 8.40
CA ALA A 125 -1.72 -5.15 9.04
C ALA A 125 -1.48 -4.98 10.55
N GLN A 126 -1.03 -3.78 10.98
CA GLN A 126 -0.65 -3.48 12.36
C GLN A 126 -1.83 -3.50 13.35
N HIS A 127 -3.05 -3.36 12.87
CA HIS A 127 -4.24 -3.20 13.70
C HIS A 127 -5.29 -4.31 13.52
N LEU A 128 -5.00 -5.33 12.69
CA LEU A 128 -5.93 -6.45 12.45
C LEU A 128 -6.36 -7.17 13.73
N HIS A 129 -5.48 -7.21 14.72
CA HIS A 129 -5.74 -7.85 16.02
C HIS A 129 -6.75 -7.07 16.88
N LEU A 130 -7.08 -5.82 16.52
CA LEU A 130 -8.07 -5.00 17.22
C LEU A 130 -9.48 -5.16 16.66
N LEU A 131 -9.65 -5.87 15.53
CA LEU A 131 -10.94 -5.95 14.84
C LEU A 131 -12.06 -6.51 15.71
N ASP A 132 -11.80 -7.55 16.48
CA ASP A 132 -12.81 -8.17 17.34
C ASP A 132 -13.28 -7.18 18.42
N GLU A 133 -12.35 -6.49 19.10
CA GLU A 133 -12.66 -5.43 20.09
C GLU A 133 -13.50 -4.30 19.46
N ILE A 134 -13.19 -3.89 18.24
CA ILE A 134 -13.92 -2.81 17.53
C ILE A 134 -15.32 -3.27 17.15
N VAL A 135 -15.46 -4.51 16.68
CA VAL A 135 -16.78 -5.11 16.34
C VAL A 135 -17.65 -5.16 17.57
N ASP A 136 -17.17 -5.79 18.65
CA ASP A 136 -17.92 -5.94 19.90
C ASP A 136 -18.38 -4.56 20.41
N PHE A 137 -17.48 -3.57 20.42
CA PHE A 137 -17.80 -2.21 20.86
C PHE A 137 -18.92 -1.57 20.02
N LEU A 138 -18.87 -1.67 18.69
CA LEU A 138 -19.86 -1.06 17.81
C LEU A 138 -21.22 -1.79 17.88
N GLU A 139 -21.22 -3.12 17.96
CA GLU A 139 -22.44 -3.91 18.10
C GLU A 139 -23.11 -3.68 19.45
N ASP A 140 -22.36 -3.57 20.54
CA ASP A 140 -22.88 -3.20 21.89
C ASP A 140 -23.52 -1.79 21.88
N ASN A 141 -23.11 -0.91 20.94
CA ASN A 141 -23.70 0.41 20.74
C ASN A 141 -24.76 0.42 19.61
N GLY A 142 -25.32 -0.75 19.23
CA GLY A 142 -26.46 -0.88 18.34
C GLY A 142 -26.17 -0.69 16.86
N LYS A 143 -24.90 -0.83 16.44
CA LYS A 143 -24.50 -0.72 15.03
C LYS A 143 -24.44 -2.11 14.37
N GLU A 144 -24.87 -2.21 13.12
CA GLU A 144 -24.59 -3.38 12.28
C GLU A 144 -23.18 -3.27 11.74
N VAL A 145 -22.34 -4.30 11.95
CA VAL A 145 -20.94 -4.27 11.52
C VAL A 145 -20.69 -5.26 10.39
N VAL A 146 -19.95 -4.83 9.38
CA VAL A 146 -19.51 -5.68 8.28
C VAL A 146 -18.01 -5.54 8.05
N ILE A 147 -17.33 -6.68 7.85
CA ILE A 147 -15.91 -6.73 7.52
C ILE A 147 -15.72 -7.55 6.26
N GLY A 148 -15.17 -6.92 5.23
CA GLY A 148 -14.91 -7.60 3.98
C GLY A 148 -13.59 -8.36 3.97
N SER A 149 -13.41 -9.18 2.95
CA SER A 149 -12.19 -9.94 2.71
C SER A 149 -11.90 -10.03 1.22
N SER A 150 -10.66 -10.30 0.86
CA SER A 150 -10.28 -10.60 -0.52
C SER A 150 -9.25 -11.73 -0.56
N ARG A 151 -8.96 -12.25 -1.75
CA ARG A 151 -7.92 -13.27 -1.93
C ARG A 151 -6.51 -12.75 -1.64
N SER A 152 -6.31 -11.43 -1.77
CA SER A 152 -4.99 -10.78 -1.65
C SER A 152 -4.76 -10.14 -0.29
N THR A 153 -5.78 -10.11 0.60
CA THR A 153 -5.72 -9.44 1.90
C THR A 153 -6.36 -10.30 2.99
N ARG A 154 -6.01 -10.07 4.22
CA ARG A 154 -6.73 -10.65 5.37
C ARG A 154 -8.10 -9.97 5.53
N LYS A 155 -8.99 -10.62 6.27
CA LYS A 155 -10.30 -10.03 6.64
C LYS A 155 -10.09 -8.65 7.28
N GLY A 156 -10.78 -7.64 6.78
CA GLY A 156 -10.67 -6.25 7.26
C GLY A 156 -9.44 -5.49 6.80
N GLN A 157 -8.47 -6.16 6.16
CA GLN A 157 -7.27 -5.48 5.69
C GLN A 157 -7.50 -4.81 4.34
N VAL A 158 -7.08 -3.55 4.22
CA VAL A 158 -6.97 -2.81 2.96
C VAL A 158 -5.50 -2.54 2.64
N LEU A 159 -5.16 -2.59 1.36
CA LEU A 159 -3.85 -2.18 0.85
C LEU A 159 -4.01 -0.87 0.08
N GLY A 160 -2.98 -0.03 0.09
CA GLY A 160 -3.01 1.21 -0.69
C GLY A 160 -3.08 1.03 -2.22
N CYS A 161 -2.90 -0.18 -2.70
CA CYS A 161 -2.98 -0.53 -4.11
C CYS A 161 -4.07 -1.57 -4.42
N ASN A 162 -4.88 -1.99 -3.44
CA ASN A 162 -5.95 -2.97 -3.64
C ASN A 162 -7.06 -2.76 -2.60
N PHE A 163 -8.26 -2.45 -3.08
CA PHE A 163 -9.43 -2.13 -2.28
C PHE A 163 -10.52 -3.22 -2.39
N ALA A 164 -10.19 -4.41 -2.88
CA ALA A 164 -11.17 -5.48 -3.08
C ALA A 164 -11.88 -5.92 -1.79
N SER A 165 -11.21 -5.80 -0.62
CA SER A 165 -11.79 -6.14 0.68
C SER A 165 -12.92 -5.20 1.13
N VAL A 166 -13.04 -4.00 0.56
CA VAL A 166 -14.08 -3.03 0.90
C VAL A 166 -15.16 -2.89 -0.18
N LYS A 167 -15.09 -3.73 -1.20
CA LYS A 167 -16.00 -3.67 -2.34
C LYS A 167 -17.37 -4.27 -2.01
N ASN A 168 -18.45 -3.55 -2.38
CA ASN A 168 -19.82 -4.02 -2.35
C ASN A 168 -20.32 -4.51 -0.95
N LEU A 169 -19.87 -3.90 0.13
CA LEU A 169 -20.29 -4.28 1.48
C LEU A 169 -21.67 -3.74 1.86
N GLY A 170 -22.20 -2.77 1.10
CA GLY A 170 -23.52 -2.17 1.37
C GLY A 170 -23.56 -1.46 2.72
N ALA A 171 -22.47 -0.85 3.17
CA ALA A 171 -22.39 -0.09 4.41
C ALA A 171 -22.75 1.37 4.16
N ASP A 172 -23.29 2.03 5.18
CA ASP A 172 -23.62 3.46 5.16
C ASP A 172 -22.34 4.32 5.28
N VAL A 173 -21.35 3.82 6.04
CA VAL A 173 -20.08 4.49 6.30
C VAL A 173 -18.96 3.45 6.46
N TYR A 174 -17.76 3.84 6.13
CA TYR A 174 -16.54 3.04 6.37
C TYR A 174 -15.75 3.64 7.53
N LEU A 175 -15.44 2.83 8.53
CA LEU A 175 -14.55 3.18 9.63
C LEU A 175 -13.16 2.59 9.34
N PHE A 176 -12.19 3.46 9.14
CA PHE A 176 -10.80 3.06 8.92
C PHE A 176 -9.97 3.29 10.19
N ILE A 177 -9.24 2.27 10.62
CA ILE A 177 -8.31 2.36 11.75
C ILE A 177 -6.88 2.28 11.23
N GLY A 178 -6.11 3.35 11.44
CA GLY A 178 -4.71 3.41 11.01
C GLY A 178 -4.21 4.82 10.74
N SER A 179 -2.90 4.98 10.65
CA SER A 179 -2.27 6.27 10.38
C SER A 179 -2.25 6.61 8.89
N GLY A 180 -2.13 7.91 8.62
CA GLY A 180 -2.04 8.48 7.27
C GLY A 180 -3.37 8.51 6.52
N ASN A 181 -3.37 9.23 5.40
CA ASN A 181 -4.60 9.53 4.65
C ASN A 181 -4.80 8.68 3.41
N PHE A 182 -3.76 7.95 2.94
CA PHE A 182 -3.83 7.28 1.64
C PHE A 182 -4.83 6.11 1.60
N HIS A 183 -4.83 5.27 2.63
CA HIS A 183 -5.77 4.14 2.69
C HIS A 183 -7.23 4.59 2.81
N PRO A 184 -7.61 5.49 3.76
CA PRO A 184 -8.99 5.95 3.85
C PRO A 184 -9.41 6.80 2.66
N LEU A 185 -8.51 7.58 2.04
CA LEU A 185 -8.77 8.24 0.74
C LEU A 185 -9.13 7.22 -0.33
N GLY A 186 -8.34 6.13 -0.43
CA GLY A 186 -8.60 5.07 -1.40
C GLY A 186 -9.95 4.40 -1.18
N ILE A 187 -10.31 4.10 0.07
CA ILE A 187 -11.65 3.56 0.41
C ILE A 187 -12.74 4.52 -0.07
N TYR A 188 -12.63 5.83 0.24
CA TYR A 188 -13.59 6.84 -0.19
C TYR A 188 -13.72 6.91 -1.71
N LEU A 189 -12.60 7.00 -2.43
CA LEU A 189 -12.61 7.11 -3.89
C LEU A 189 -13.13 5.84 -4.57
N PHE A 190 -12.94 4.69 -3.94
CA PHE A 190 -13.35 3.40 -4.47
C PHE A 190 -14.83 3.09 -4.20
N THR A 191 -15.29 3.33 -2.97
CA THR A 191 -16.65 2.99 -2.52
C THR A 191 -17.66 4.09 -2.79
N LYS A 192 -17.22 5.36 -2.90
CA LYS A 192 -18.05 6.58 -2.96
C LYS A 192 -18.93 6.78 -1.73
N ALA A 193 -18.66 6.05 -0.65
CA ALA A 193 -19.35 6.19 0.63
C ALA A 193 -18.52 7.04 1.60
N PRO A 194 -19.14 7.65 2.63
CA PRO A 194 -18.43 8.35 3.69
C PRO A 194 -17.37 7.47 4.35
N VAL A 195 -16.24 8.06 4.74
CA VAL A 195 -15.15 7.37 5.45
C VAL A 195 -14.75 8.21 6.65
N LEU A 196 -14.85 7.61 7.82
CA LEU A 196 -14.30 8.13 9.07
C LEU A 196 -12.99 7.41 9.37
N ALA A 197 -11.90 8.14 9.54
CA ALA A 197 -10.59 7.56 9.83
C ALA A 197 -10.15 7.92 11.26
N ILE A 198 -9.76 6.91 12.04
CA ILE A 198 -9.18 7.05 13.37
C ILE A 198 -7.69 6.73 13.28
N ASP A 199 -6.84 7.67 13.66
CA ASP A 199 -5.40 7.40 13.85
C ASP A 199 -5.15 7.00 15.31
N PRO A 200 -4.85 5.71 15.58
CA PRO A 200 -4.74 5.22 16.95
C PRO A 200 -3.45 5.67 17.67
N TYR A 201 -2.56 6.37 16.99
CA TYR A 201 -1.33 6.90 17.57
C TYR A 201 -1.47 8.34 18.05
N SER A 202 -2.20 9.16 17.29
CA SER A 202 -2.46 10.57 17.63
C SER A 202 -3.83 10.82 18.27
N GLY A 203 -4.78 9.88 18.09
CA GLY A 203 -6.18 10.05 18.47
C GLY A 203 -6.98 10.91 17.47
N ASP A 204 -6.39 11.29 16.34
CA ASP A 204 -7.08 12.13 15.35
C ASP A 204 -8.21 11.34 14.67
N ILE A 205 -9.41 11.92 14.70
CA ILE A 205 -10.62 11.38 14.06
C ILE A 205 -11.05 12.36 12.99
N ARG A 206 -11.09 11.89 11.74
CA ARG A 206 -11.35 12.74 10.58
C ARG A 206 -12.21 12.10 9.53
N GLU A 207 -13.14 12.88 9.01
CA GLU A 207 -13.93 12.56 7.84
C GLU A 207 -13.13 12.87 6.57
N MET A 208 -13.24 12.02 5.53
CA MET A 208 -12.33 12.03 4.39
C MET A 208 -12.81 12.84 3.18
N SER A 209 -14.05 13.33 3.13
CA SER A 209 -14.61 13.98 1.94
C SER A 209 -13.83 15.23 1.51
N ALA A 210 -13.58 16.15 2.44
CA ALA A 210 -12.87 17.39 2.16
C ALA A 210 -11.42 17.14 1.70
N TYR A 211 -10.77 16.12 2.28
CA TYR A 211 -9.44 15.70 1.86
C TYR A 211 -9.47 15.08 0.44
N ALA A 212 -10.45 14.23 0.17
CA ALA A 212 -10.64 13.61 -1.14
C ALA A 212 -10.91 14.64 -2.23
N ASP A 213 -11.76 15.63 -1.97
CA ASP A 213 -12.03 16.73 -2.91
C ASP A 213 -10.78 17.52 -3.25
N ARG A 214 -9.93 17.78 -2.26
CA ARG A 214 -8.64 18.45 -2.50
C ARG A 214 -7.73 17.63 -3.40
N ILE A 215 -7.62 16.32 -3.15
CA ILE A 215 -6.80 15.43 -3.98
C ILE A 215 -7.36 15.33 -5.39
N LEU A 216 -8.69 15.18 -5.55
CA LEU A 216 -9.33 15.14 -6.85
C LEU A 216 -9.05 16.40 -7.69
N ARG A 217 -9.09 17.59 -7.08
CA ARG A 217 -8.73 18.85 -7.77
C ARG A 217 -7.27 18.83 -8.25
N ILE A 218 -6.34 18.35 -7.42
CA ILE A 218 -4.93 18.20 -7.79
C ILE A 218 -4.80 17.21 -8.97
N ARG A 219 -5.48 16.07 -8.91
CA ARG A 219 -5.43 15.06 -9.98
C ARG A 219 -6.03 15.58 -11.27
N PHE A 220 -7.16 16.28 -11.20
CA PHE A 220 -7.77 16.94 -12.36
C PHE A 220 -6.80 17.90 -13.04
N ALA A 221 -6.15 18.77 -12.27
CA ALA A 221 -5.15 19.70 -12.82
C ALA A 221 -3.96 18.97 -13.49
N ARG A 222 -3.51 17.84 -12.91
CA ARG A 222 -2.45 17.01 -13.51
C ARG A 222 -2.90 16.35 -14.81
N ILE A 223 -4.12 15.84 -14.87
CA ILE A 223 -4.73 15.24 -16.07
C ILE A 223 -4.88 16.29 -17.17
N VAL A 224 -5.36 17.49 -16.85
CA VAL A 224 -5.47 18.59 -17.83
C VAL A 224 -4.11 18.94 -18.42
N LYS A 225 -3.08 19.09 -17.57
CA LYS A 225 -1.70 19.34 -18.02
C LYS A 225 -1.15 18.18 -18.86
N ALA A 226 -1.53 16.96 -18.57
CA ALA A 226 -1.10 15.77 -19.30
C ALA A 226 -1.68 15.67 -20.73
N ARG A 227 -2.75 16.39 -21.04
CA ARG A 227 -3.33 16.44 -22.41
C ARG A 227 -2.42 17.11 -23.43
N GLU A 228 -1.46 17.91 -22.99
CA GLU A 228 -0.50 18.59 -23.84
C GLU A 228 0.75 17.74 -24.13
N VAL A 229 0.88 16.58 -23.47
CA VAL A 229 2.06 15.71 -23.57
C VAL A 229 2.00 14.88 -24.85
N THR A 230 3.06 14.93 -25.63
CA THR A 230 3.24 14.15 -26.86
C THR A 230 4.34 13.10 -26.76
N LYS A 231 5.28 13.25 -25.78
CA LYS A 231 6.39 12.33 -25.53
C LYS A 231 6.32 11.77 -24.12
N TRP A 232 5.97 10.51 -24.01
CA TRP A 232 5.66 9.83 -22.77
C TRP A 232 6.75 8.88 -22.26
N GLY A 233 7.04 8.94 -20.97
CA GLY A 233 7.73 7.87 -20.25
C GLY A 233 6.73 6.95 -19.56
N ILE A 234 6.84 5.64 -19.77
CA ILE A 234 6.01 4.64 -19.09
C ILE A 234 6.86 3.96 -18.03
N ILE A 235 6.61 4.27 -16.77
CA ILE A 235 7.41 3.79 -15.63
C ILE A 235 6.94 2.40 -15.22
N VAL A 236 7.87 1.45 -15.25
CA VAL A 236 7.69 0.07 -14.76
C VAL A 236 8.62 -0.17 -13.60
N SER A 237 8.10 -0.68 -12.48
CA SER A 237 8.94 -1.10 -11.37
C SER A 237 9.53 -2.48 -11.59
N SER A 238 10.80 -2.68 -11.21
CA SER A 238 11.42 -4.00 -11.15
C SER A 238 11.01 -4.82 -9.90
N LYS A 239 10.34 -4.18 -8.92
CA LYS A 239 9.83 -4.83 -7.71
C LYS A 239 8.75 -5.84 -8.05
N GLU A 240 8.85 -7.07 -7.53
CA GLU A 240 7.99 -8.18 -7.92
C GLU A 240 6.49 -7.85 -7.76
N GLY A 241 6.09 -7.25 -6.62
CA GLY A 241 4.71 -6.88 -6.36
C GLY A 241 4.20 -5.67 -7.14
N GLN A 242 5.07 -4.95 -7.86
CA GLN A 242 4.70 -3.75 -8.63
C GLN A 242 5.01 -3.89 -10.13
N TYR A 243 5.55 -5.01 -10.57
CA TYR A 243 5.95 -5.25 -11.96
C TYR A 243 4.74 -5.47 -12.85
N ARG A 244 4.49 -4.59 -13.81
CA ARG A 244 3.33 -4.62 -14.73
C ARG A 244 3.77 -4.36 -16.17
N MET A 245 4.77 -5.12 -16.66
CA MET A 245 5.33 -4.95 -18.01
C MET A 245 4.29 -5.15 -19.12
N LYS A 246 3.35 -6.09 -18.95
CA LYS A 246 2.28 -6.31 -19.94
C LYS A 246 1.44 -5.04 -20.11
N LEU A 247 0.95 -4.47 -19.01
CA LEU A 247 0.21 -3.22 -19.03
C LEU A 247 1.02 -2.06 -19.64
N ALA A 248 2.33 -1.99 -19.34
CA ALA A 248 3.19 -0.96 -19.92
C ALA A 248 3.32 -1.08 -21.44
N LYS A 249 3.39 -2.30 -21.98
CA LYS A 249 3.38 -2.54 -23.44
C LYS A 249 2.04 -2.18 -24.07
N GLU A 250 0.93 -2.49 -23.41
CA GLU A 250 -0.42 -2.12 -23.85
C GLU A 250 -0.58 -0.58 -23.89
N ILE A 251 -0.11 0.13 -22.84
CA ILE A 251 -0.11 1.59 -22.79
C ILE A 251 0.79 2.18 -23.88
N LYS A 252 1.97 1.60 -24.10
CA LYS A 252 2.87 2.06 -25.17
C LYS A 252 2.17 2.01 -26.52
N LYS A 253 1.59 0.86 -26.85
CA LYS A 253 0.84 0.70 -28.09
C LYS A 253 -0.33 1.68 -28.18
N LEU A 254 -1.09 1.86 -27.10
CA LEU A 254 -2.20 2.80 -27.07
C LEU A 254 -1.78 4.25 -27.38
N LEU A 255 -0.66 4.70 -26.83
CA LEU A 255 -0.11 6.03 -27.09
C LEU A 255 0.41 6.18 -28.53
N GLU A 256 1.08 5.15 -29.06
CA GLU A 256 1.57 5.13 -30.44
C GLU A 256 0.40 5.12 -31.45
N ASP A 257 -0.68 4.40 -31.17
CA ASP A 257 -1.90 4.38 -31.99
C ASP A 257 -2.60 5.77 -32.01
N GLU A 258 -2.42 6.59 -30.97
CA GLU A 258 -2.88 7.99 -30.89
C GLU A 258 -1.85 9.00 -31.47
N GLY A 259 -0.78 8.53 -32.11
CA GLY A 259 0.25 9.35 -32.75
C GLY A 259 1.27 10.00 -31.81
N MET A 260 1.41 9.50 -30.57
CA MET A 260 2.35 9.99 -29.57
C MET A 260 3.61 9.10 -29.50
N GLU A 261 4.72 9.68 -29.04
CA GLU A 261 5.93 8.91 -28.74
C GLU A 261 5.87 8.33 -27.31
N ALA A 262 6.24 7.05 -27.13
CA ALA A 262 6.19 6.39 -25.83
C ALA A 262 7.38 5.46 -25.58
N TYR A 263 8.02 5.60 -24.41
CA TYR A 263 9.23 4.85 -24.02
C TYR A 263 9.02 4.19 -22.66
N ILE A 264 9.34 2.89 -22.57
CA ILE A 264 9.24 2.13 -21.29
C ILE A 264 10.53 2.33 -20.50
N LEU A 265 10.41 2.80 -19.26
CA LEU A 265 11.48 3.01 -18.31
C LEU A 265 11.36 1.98 -17.18
N LEU A 266 12.31 1.03 -17.12
CA LEU A 266 12.38 0.05 -16.01
C LEU A 266 13.26 0.59 -14.90
N MET A 267 12.75 0.65 -13.67
CA MET A 267 13.50 1.13 -12.51
C MET A 267 13.06 0.44 -11.22
N ASP A 268 13.97 0.33 -10.27
CA ASP A 268 13.68 -0.23 -8.94
C ASP A 268 13.09 0.82 -8.00
N HIS A 269 13.71 1.97 -7.95
CA HIS A 269 13.26 3.10 -7.12
C HIS A 269 12.77 4.25 -7.97
N VAL A 270 11.48 4.56 -7.86
CA VAL A 270 10.85 5.65 -8.60
C VAL A 270 10.85 6.90 -7.75
N ASN A 271 11.65 7.89 -8.16
CA ASN A 271 11.69 9.21 -7.53
C ASN A 271 11.96 10.29 -8.60
N PRO A 272 11.72 11.58 -8.28
CA PRO A 272 11.92 12.68 -9.25
C PRO A 272 13.34 12.77 -9.81
N ASP A 273 14.37 12.53 -8.99
CA ASP A 273 15.77 12.74 -9.37
C ASP A 273 16.22 11.75 -10.46
N VAL A 274 15.76 10.51 -10.37
CA VAL A 274 16.02 9.48 -11.40
C VAL A 274 15.41 9.85 -12.75
N LEU A 275 14.35 10.66 -12.77
CA LEU A 275 13.66 11.08 -13.99
C LEU A 275 14.23 12.36 -14.60
N LEU A 276 15.04 13.12 -13.86
CA LEU A 276 15.61 14.40 -14.35
C LEU A 276 16.41 14.26 -15.66
N PRO A 277 17.23 13.21 -15.87
CA PRO A 277 18.00 13.08 -17.11
C PRO A 277 17.16 12.91 -18.38
N TYR A 278 15.91 12.46 -18.26
CA TYR A 278 15.01 12.23 -19.39
C TYR A 278 14.31 13.54 -19.81
N MET A 279 15.10 14.51 -20.27
CA MET A 279 14.62 15.87 -20.53
C MET A 279 13.61 15.94 -21.68
N GLU A 280 13.73 15.06 -22.67
CA GLU A 280 12.83 15.02 -23.83
C GLU A 280 11.42 14.49 -23.50
N LEU A 281 11.28 13.70 -22.44
CA LEU A 281 9.98 13.20 -22.02
C LEU A 281 9.21 14.33 -21.32
N GLU A 282 7.98 14.53 -21.70
CA GLU A 282 7.14 15.63 -21.24
C GLU A 282 6.21 15.22 -20.08
N GLY A 283 5.90 13.94 -19.97
CA GLY A 283 5.06 13.36 -18.92
C GLY A 283 5.31 11.88 -18.72
N PHE A 284 4.76 11.35 -17.62
CA PHE A 284 4.98 9.96 -17.24
C PHE A 284 3.68 9.25 -16.86
N VAL A 285 3.53 8.00 -17.33
CA VAL A 285 2.50 7.06 -16.85
C VAL A 285 3.15 6.06 -15.91
N VAL A 286 2.70 6.00 -14.67
CA VAL A 286 3.25 5.08 -13.66
C VAL A 286 2.42 3.81 -13.61
N THR A 287 2.98 2.71 -14.09
CA THR A 287 2.36 1.37 -13.94
C THR A 287 2.80 0.67 -12.65
N ALA A 288 3.67 1.27 -11.85
CA ALA A 288 4.10 0.82 -10.53
C ALA A 288 3.06 1.15 -9.44
N CYS A 289 3.52 1.47 -8.23
CA CYS A 289 2.64 1.84 -7.13
C CYS A 289 1.85 3.12 -7.44
N PRO A 290 0.51 3.12 -7.33
CA PRO A 290 -0.31 4.31 -7.60
C PRO A 290 -0.03 5.49 -6.67
N ARG A 291 0.52 5.25 -5.47
CA ARG A 291 0.93 6.30 -4.52
C ARG A 291 1.93 7.28 -5.12
N ILE A 292 2.79 6.83 -6.02
CA ILE A 292 3.78 7.69 -6.70
C ILE A 292 3.10 8.83 -7.45
N ALA A 293 1.99 8.55 -8.14
CA ALA A 293 1.23 9.57 -8.84
C ALA A 293 0.36 10.41 -7.88
N ILE A 294 -0.14 9.83 -6.79
CA ILE A 294 -1.10 10.47 -5.87
C ILE A 294 -0.37 11.25 -4.76
N ASP A 295 0.40 10.54 -3.91
CA ASP A 295 1.04 11.13 -2.73
C ASP A 295 2.23 12.02 -3.11
N ASP A 296 3.07 11.54 -4.04
CA ASP A 296 4.31 12.20 -4.40
C ASP A 296 4.15 13.18 -5.59
N SER A 297 2.92 13.38 -6.09
CA SER A 297 2.66 14.13 -7.32
C SER A 297 3.23 15.56 -7.34
N GLN A 298 3.32 16.20 -6.18
CA GLN A 298 3.86 17.57 -6.05
C GLN A 298 5.39 17.62 -6.18
N MET A 299 6.08 16.51 -5.96
CA MET A 299 7.53 16.42 -6.11
C MET A 299 7.96 16.43 -7.58
N TYR A 300 7.06 16.09 -8.52
CA TYR A 300 7.34 15.99 -9.94
C TYR A 300 6.99 17.29 -10.66
N LYS A 301 7.95 17.82 -11.43
CA LYS A 301 7.75 19.02 -12.28
C LYS A 301 6.85 18.72 -13.48
N LYS A 302 7.05 17.55 -14.10
CA LYS A 302 6.26 17.04 -15.23
C LYS A 302 5.02 16.30 -14.72
N PRO A 303 3.93 16.21 -15.49
CA PRO A 303 2.77 15.41 -15.08
C PRO A 303 3.15 13.93 -14.91
N VAL A 304 2.78 13.37 -13.77
CA VAL A 304 2.86 11.94 -13.47
C VAL A 304 1.46 11.45 -13.19
N ILE A 305 0.99 10.52 -14.02
CA ILE A 305 -0.38 10.01 -14.00
C ILE A 305 -0.43 8.49 -13.92
N THR A 306 -1.56 7.97 -13.49
CA THR A 306 -1.83 6.52 -13.44
C THR A 306 -2.38 6.03 -14.80
N PRO A 307 -2.41 4.70 -15.05
CA PRO A 307 -3.07 4.14 -16.23
C PRO A 307 -4.55 4.55 -16.37
N LYS A 308 -5.29 4.60 -15.26
CA LYS A 308 -6.70 5.03 -15.27
C LYS A 308 -6.86 6.50 -15.62
N GLU A 309 -5.93 7.34 -15.22
CA GLU A 309 -5.91 8.75 -15.56
C GLU A 309 -5.50 8.98 -17.02
N LEU A 310 -4.63 8.12 -17.58
CA LEU A 310 -4.34 8.17 -19.02
C LEU A 310 -5.58 7.90 -19.87
N GLU A 311 -6.46 6.98 -19.44
CA GLU A 311 -7.75 6.74 -20.12
C GLU A 311 -8.58 8.05 -20.21
N ILE A 312 -8.51 8.91 -19.16
CA ILE A 312 -9.20 10.21 -19.14
C ILE A 312 -8.50 11.22 -20.05
N VAL A 313 -7.16 11.25 -20.05
CA VAL A 313 -6.35 12.10 -20.95
C VAL A 313 -6.73 11.82 -22.41
N LEU A 314 -6.88 10.55 -22.78
CA LEU A 314 -7.21 10.09 -24.13
C LEU A 314 -8.72 10.06 -24.43
N ASN A 315 -9.55 10.65 -23.58
CA ASN A 315 -11.03 10.67 -23.69
C ASN A 315 -11.67 9.26 -23.81
N LYS A 316 -11.00 8.22 -23.30
CA LYS A 316 -11.52 6.84 -23.26
C LYS A 316 -12.27 6.54 -21.94
N ARG A 317 -12.22 7.46 -20.98
CA ARG A 317 -12.94 7.46 -19.71
C ARG A 317 -13.38 8.88 -19.36
N GLU A 318 -14.61 9.02 -18.88
CA GLU A 318 -15.13 10.29 -18.37
C GLU A 318 -14.55 10.57 -16.97
N TRP A 319 -14.34 11.86 -16.64
CA TRP A 319 -13.84 12.27 -15.33
C TRP A 319 -14.74 11.83 -14.16
N GLU A 320 -16.04 11.85 -14.34
CA GLU A 320 -17.05 11.43 -13.36
C GLU A 320 -16.88 9.96 -12.96
N LYS A 321 -16.26 9.17 -13.81
CA LYS A 321 -15.91 7.75 -13.57
C LYS A 321 -14.46 7.59 -13.07
N TYR A 322 -13.88 8.65 -12.47
CA TYR A 322 -12.54 8.59 -11.90
C TYR A 322 -12.41 7.46 -10.88
N GLN A 323 -11.35 6.71 -10.99
CA GLN A 323 -10.99 5.61 -10.10
C GLN A 323 -9.48 5.62 -9.85
N LEU A 324 -9.08 5.22 -8.66
CA LEU A 324 -7.68 4.91 -8.39
C LEU A 324 -7.24 3.69 -9.20
N ASP A 325 -5.97 3.69 -9.61
CA ASP A 325 -5.36 2.50 -10.19
C ASP A 325 -5.14 1.45 -9.07
N GLU A 326 -5.38 0.19 -9.39
CA GLU A 326 -5.19 -0.94 -8.48
C GLU A 326 -4.19 -1.94 -9.07
N ILE A 327 -3.51 -2.65 -8.17
CA ILE A 327 -2.69 -3.80 -8.53
C ILE A 327 -3.48 -5.06 -8.13
N LEU A 328 -4.04 -5.72 -9.13
CA LEU A 328 -4.74 -6.97 -8.95
C LEU A 328 -3.70 -8.10 -9.05
N PHE A 329 -3.43 -8.76 -7.93
CA PHE A 329 -2.43 -9.84 -7.88
C PHE A 329 -2.91 -11.13 -8.56
N GLU A 330 -4.20 -11.24 -8.85
CA GLU A 330 -4.84 -12.39 -9.48
C GLU A 330 -4.36 -12.63 -10.93
N ASP A 331 -3.99 -11.58 -11.64
CA ASP A 331 -3.54 -11.64 -13.03
C ASP A 331 -2.12 -12.21 -13.22
N ARG A 332 -1.40 -12.50 -12.13
CA ARG A 332 0.02 -12.88 -12.19
C ARG A 332 0.29 -14.38 -12.24
N TYR A 333 -0.70 -15.20 -11.92
CA TYR A 333 -0.57 -16.66 -11.97
C TYR A 333 -0.69 -17.26 -13.38
N TYR A 334 -1.01 -16.44 -14.38
CA TYR A 334 -1.24 -16.87 -15.78
C TYR A 334 -0.30 -16.22 -16.80
N GLN A 335 0.83 -15.65 -16.36
CA GLN A 335 1.84 -15.06 -17.25
C GLN A 335 3.16 -15.83 -17.23
#